data_2d8fe5a381294c6c1b6cca7485f6b4a6
#
_entry.id   2d8fe5a381294c6c1b6cca7485f6b4a6
#
_cell.length_a   1.000
_cell.length_b   1.000
_cell.length_c   1.000
_cell.angle_alpha   90.00
_cell.angle_beta   90.00
_cell.angle_gamma   90.00
#
_symmetry.space_group_name_H-M   'P 1'
#
loop_
_entity.id
_entity.type
_entity.pdbx_description
1 polymer ?
#
loop_
_entity_poly.entity_id
_entity_poly.type
_entity_poly.pdbx_seq_one_letter_code
_entity_poly.pdbx_strand_id
1 'polypeptide(L)'
;MLHKKVIILSSGELRKFQLAKALIANPKLLIIDNPFIGLDSSTRNLLQELLSKVADNGKVQLVIVSSRLDDVPPFITHVIEVKDREVGRKMSRAEYLANLQLIHSSYQQLHERILSLPDTNELWEGDEAIRLNKVFIRYGERTILNELDWVVKKGEKWALTGDNGSGKSTLLSLICADN
;
A
#
# COMPACT_ATOMS: atom_id res chain seq x y z
N MET A 1 2.86 15.93 -17.71
CA MET A 1 1.65 15.09 -17.80
C MET A 1 0.88 15.24 -19.10
N LEU A 2 0.83 16.41 -19.71
CA LEU A 2 -0.01 16.72 -20.90
C LEU A 2 0.31 15.93 -22.19
N HIS A 3 1.45 15.25 -22.28
CA HIS A 3 1.87 14.51 -23.47
C HIS A 3 1.81 12.98 -23.33
N LYS A 4 1.44 12.45 -22.15
CA LYS A 4 1.30 11.00 -21.95
C LYS A 4 -0.13 10.56 -22.27
N LYS A 5 -0.31 9.47 -23.04
CA LYS A 5 -1.60 8.80 -23.16
C LYS A 5 -2.01 8.22 -21.81
N VAL A 6 -3.30 8.25 -21.46
CA VAL A 6 -3.83 7.76 -20.16
C VAL A 6 -3.41 6.32 -19.86
N ILE A 7 -3.20 5.51 -20.88
CA ILE A 7 -2.77 4.10 -20.78
C ILE A 7 -1.32 3.96 -20.27
N ILE A 8 -0.51 5.03 -20.33
CA ILE A 8 0.92 5.01 -19.95
C ILE A 8 1.13 5.62 -18.55
N LEU A 9 0.06 6.06 -17.88
CA LEU A 9 0.16 6.65 -16.55
C LEU A 9 0.41 5.57 -15.49
N SER A 10 1.31 5.86 -14.55
CA SER A 10 1.43 5.05 -13.33
C SER A 10 0.15 5.13 -12.49
N SER A 11 -0.05 4.16 -11.59
CA SER A 11 -1.23 4.16 -10.69
C SER A 11 -1.39 5.50 -9.95
N GLY A 12 -0.29 6.09 -9.48
CA GLY A 12 -0.32 7.39 -8.81
C GLY A 12 -0.64 8.56 -9.74
N GLU A 13 -0.09 8.58 -10.96
CA GLU A 13 -0.41 9.60 -11.97
C GLU A 13 -1.88 9.52 -12.38
N LEU A 14 -2.40 8.31 -12.55
CA LEU A 14 -3.82 8.09 -12.90
C LEU A 14 -4.74 8.60 -11.78
N ARG A 15 -4.44 8.30 -10.50
CA ARG A 15 -5.22 8.78 -9.35
C ARG A 15 -5.23 10.31 -9.27
N LYS A 16 -4.08 10.96 -9.45
CA LYS A 16 -3.99 12.43 -9.48
C LYS A 16 -4.80 13.01 -10.63
N PHE A 17 -4.75 12.41 -11.80
CA PHE A 17 -5.53 12.84 -12.96
C PHE A 17 -7.04 12.70 -12.73
N GLN A 18 -7.49 11.55 -12.19
CA GLN A 18 -8.90 11.32 -11.86
C GLN A 18 -9.41 12.32 -10.82
N LEU A 19 -8.61 12.60 -9.77
CA LEU A 19 -8.95 13.59 -8.75
C LEU A 19 -9.06 15.00 -9.35
N ALA A 20 -8.07 15.40 -10.16
CA ALA A 20 -8.09 16.71 -10.82
C ALA A 20 -9.32 16.84 -11.73
N LYS A 21 -9.64 15.82 -12.52
CA LYS A 21 -10.83 15.79 -13.38
C LYS A 21 -12.14 15.94 -12.57
N ALA A 22 -12.24 15.23 -11.44
CA ALA A 22 -13.42 15.32 -10.57
C ALA A 22 -13.56 16.71 -9.93
N LEU A 23 -12.45 17.33 -9.49
CA LEU A 23 -12.46 18.65 -8.86
C LEU A 23 -12.76 19.80 -9.85
N ILE A 24 -12.38 19.68 -11.12
CA ILE A 24 -12.72 20.66 -12.18
C ILE A 24 -14.24 20.81 -12.34
N ALA A 25 -14.99 19.72 -12.10
CA ALA A 25 -16.46 19.74 -12.14
C ALA A 25 -17.09 20.52 -10.95
N ASN A 26 -16.28 21.03 -10.03
CA ASN A 26 -16.69 21.74 -8.82
C ASN A 26 -17.81 21.03 -8.02
N PRO A 27 -17.60 19.76 -7.63
CA PRO A 27 -18.62 18.97 -6.97
C PRO A 27 -18.88 19.46 -5.55
N LYS A 28 -20.13 19.36 -5.07
CA LYS A 28 -20.45 19.58 -3.66
C LYS A 28 -20.06 18.38 -2.77
N LEU A 29 -20.09 17.19 -3.34
CA LEU A 29 -19.73 15.92 -2.69
C LEU A 29 -18.77 15.15 -3.60
N LEU A 30 -17.66 14.71 -3.02
CA LEU A 30 -16.67 13.86 -3.70
C LEU A 30 -16.55 12.55 -2.92
N ILE A 31 -16.89 11.44 -3.59
CA ILE A 31 -16.78 10.09 -3.04
C ILE A 31 -15.59 9.41 -3.72
N ILE A 32 -14.65 8.89 -2.95
CA ILE A 32 -13.44 8.25 -3.45
C ILE A 32 -13.33 6.85 -2.83
N ASP A 33 -13.36 5.85 -3.70
CA ASP A 33 -13.21 4.46 -3.28
C ASP A 33 -11.75 4.02 -3.31
N ASN A 34 -11.25 3.55 -2.18
CA ASN A 34 -9.92 2.98 -1.98
C ASN A 34 -8.79 3.85 -2.61
N PRO A 35 -8.69 5.15 -2.28
CA PRO A 35 -7.76 6.07 -2.97
C PRO A 35 -6.29 5.69 -2.82
N PHE A 36 -5.93 4.98 -1.77
CA PHE A 36 -4.54 4.70 -1.39
C PHE A 36 -4.03 3.31 -1.77
N ILE A 37 -4.90 2.43 -2.30
CA ILE A 37 -4.49 1.08 -2.72
C ILE A 37 -3.54 1.14 -3.91
N GLY A 38 -2.45 0.35 -3.82
CA GLY A 38 -1.46 0.21 -4.88
C GLY A 38 -0.53 1.41 -5.05
N LEU A 39 -0.56 2.38 -4.13
CA LEU A 39 0.37 3.49 -4.10
C LEU A 39 1.57 3.16 -3.20
N ASP A 40 2.76 3.60 -3.64
CA ASP A 40 3.93 3.67 -2.76
C ASP A 40 3.75 4.77 -1.69
N SER A 41 4.60 4.76 -0.67
CA SER A 41 4.49 5.67 0.47
C SER A 41 4.59 7.14 0.08
N SER A 42 5.45 7.49 -0.87
CA SER A 42 5.65 8.88 -1.32
C SER A 42 4.41 9.41 -2.06
N THR A 43 3.88 8.64 -2.98
CA THR A 43 2.65 8.97 -3.74
C THR A 43 1.44 9.02 -2.82
N ARG A 44 1.35 8.11 -1.85
CA ARG A 44 0.28 8.09 -0.85
C ARG A 44 0.27 9.36 0.00
N ASN A 45 1.43 9.76 0.54
CA ASN A 45 1.55 10.97 1.35
C ASN A 45 1.14 12.21 0.56
N LEU A 46 1.59 12.33 -0.69
CA LEU A 46 1.21 13.42 -1.56
C LEU A 46 -0.30 13.46 -1.82
N LEU A 47 -0.93 12.29 -2.05
CA LEU A 47 -2.38 12.22 -2.25
C LEU A 47 -3.16 12.61 -0.98
N GLN A 48 -2.68 12.17 0.20
CA GLN A 48 -3.27 12.58 1.48
C GLN A 48 -3.20 14.10 1.68
N GLU A 49 -2.05 14.70 1.36
CA GLU A 49 -1.88 16.16 1.42
C GLU A 49 -2.84 16.92 0.49
N LEU A 50 -2.99 16.44 -0.75
CA LEU A 50 -3.95 17.02 -1.69
C LEU A 50 -5.38 16.93 -1.19
N LEU A 51 -5.80 15.77 -0.67
CA LEU A 51 -7.13 15.57 -0.12
C LEU A 51 -7.38 16.39 1.16
N SER A 52 -6.36 16.55 2.01
CA SER A 52 -6.43 17.46 3.17
C SER A 52 -6.73 18.87 2.73
N LYS A 53 -6.00 19.42 1.75
CA LYS A 53 -6.24 20.76 1.21
C LYS A 53 -7.66 20.92 0.64
N VAL A 54 -8.19 19.86 0.01
CA VAL A 54 -9.59 19.86 -0.49
C VAL A 54 -10.59 19.89 0.68
N ALA A 55 -10.33 19.11 1.75
CA ALA A 55 -11.16 19.08 2.95
C ALA A 55 -11.15 20.44 3.68
N ASP A 56 -9.96 21.02 3.88
CA ASP A 56 -9.76 22.30 4.60
C ASP A 56 -10.41 23.48 3.89
N ASN A 57 -10.53 23.42 2.57
CA ASN A 57 -11.21 24.48 1.79
C ASN A 57 -12.73 24.55 2.07
N GLY A 58 -13.32 23.53 2.66
CA GLY A 58 -14.71 23.48 3.11
C GLY A 58 -15.78 23.54 1.99
N LYS A 59 -15.35 23.65 0.73
CA LYS A 59 -16.28 23.76 -0.43
C LYS A 59 -16.79 22.42 -0.91
N VAL A 60 -16.04 21.35 -0.64
CA VAL A 60 -16.32 19.99 -1.11
C VAL A 60 -16.43 19.07 0.11
N GLN A 61 -17.56 18.41 0.25
CA GLN A 61 -17.71 17.34 1.24
C GLN A 61 -17.01 16.08 0.73
N LEU A 62 -16.17 15.47 1.57
CA LEU A 62 -15.43 14.26 1.22
C LEU A 62 -16.02 13.02 1.90
N VAL A 63 -16.15 11.95 1.11
CA VAL A 63 -16.40 10.59 1.61
C VAL A 63 -15.30 9.70 1.05
N ILE A 64 -14.55 9.06 1.93
CA ILE A 64 -13.53 8.08 1.55
C ILE A 64 -14.04 6.70 1.96
N VAL A 65 -14.11 5.80 1.00
CA VAL A 65 -14.33 4.37 1.24
C VAL A 65 -12.97 3.69 1.33
N SER A 66 -12.74 2.91 2.37
CA SER A 66 -11.48 2.18 2.55
C SER A 66 -11.76 0.75 3.03
N SER A 67 -11.07 -0.21 2.44
CA SER A 67 -11.08 -1.61 2.87
C SER A 67 -10.08 -1.89 4.01
N ARG A 68 -9.22 -0.93 4.35
CA ARG A 68 -8.21 -1.05 5.40
C ARG A 68 -8.63 -0.23 6.62
N LEU A 69 -8.65 -0.86 7.78
CA LEU A 69 -9.05 -0.24 9.04
C LEU A 69 -8.12 0.89 9.47
N ASP A 70 -6.82 0.75 9.19
CA ASP A 70 -5.77 1.71 9.56
C ASP A 70 -5.60 2.87 8.56
N ASP A 71 -6.43 2.90 7.50
CA ASP A 71 -6.29 3.81 6.36
C ASP A 71 -7.22 5.04 6.45
N VAL A 72 -7.38 5.58 7.67
CA VAL A 72 -8.25 6.74 7.93
C VAL A 72 -7.40 8.01 8.09
N PRO A 73 -7.35 8.89 7.05
CA PRO A 73 -6.54 10.09 7.07
C PRO A 73 -6.87 11.04 8.23
N PRO A 74 -5.91 11.89 8.68
CA PRO A 74 -6.11 12.81 9.79
C PRO A 74 -7.25 13.82 9.60
N PHE A 75 -7.53 14.22 8.38
CA PHE A 75 -8.60 15.19 8.05
C PHE A 75 -10.02 14.59 8.08
N ILE A 76 -10.16 13.27 8.21
CA ILE A 76 -11.47 12.63 8.38
C ILE A 76 -11.99 12.89 9.79
N THR A 77 -13.21 13.40 9.88
CA THR A 77 -13.84 13.76 11.17
C THR A 77 -14.69 12.64 11.75
N HIS A 78 -15.34 11.86 10.89
CA HIS A 78 -16.28 10.81 11.30
C HIS A 78 -16.05 9.53 10.49
N VAL A 79 -16.34 8.39 11.11
CA VAL A 79 -16.21 7.05 10.52
C VAL A 79 -17.52 6.29 10.72
N ILE A 80 -17.87 5.49 9.73
CA ILE A 80 -18.93 4.47 9.80
C ILE A 80 -18.30 3.17 9.32
N GLU A 81 -18.40 2.11 10.10
CA GLU A 81 -17.99 0.77 9.71
C GLU A 81 -19.14 0.02 9.05
N VAL A 82 -18.82 -0.75 8.03
CA VAL A 82 -19.75 -1.71 7.42
C VAL A 82 -19.17 -3.10 7.64
N LYS A 83 -19.86 -3.92 8.44
CA LYS A 83 -19.44 -5.26 8.81
C LYS A 83 -20.62 -6.21 8.74
N ASP A 84 -20.40 -7.42 8.25
CA ASP A 84 -21.42 -8.48 8.17
C ASP A 84 -22.72 -8.04 7.46
N ARG A 85 -22.58 -7.14 6.45
CA ARG A 85 -23.66 -6.51 5.67
C ARG A 85 -24.53 -5.52 6.46
N GLU A 86 -24.09 -5.12 7.63
CA GLU A 86 -24.75 -4.13 8.47
C GLU A 86 -23.94 -2.83 8.50
N VAL A 87 -24.64 -1.70 8.52
CA VAL A 87 -24.05 -0.38 8.67
C VAL A 87 -24.02 -0.03 10.15
N GLY A 88 -22.82 0.14 10.68
CA GLY A 88 -22.58 0.49 12.07
C GLY A 88 -23.01 1.93 12.39
N ARG A 89 -22.87 2.31 13.66
CA ARG A 89 -23.15 3.68 14.10
C ARG A 89 -22.07 4.65 13.63
N LYS A 90 -22.45 5.89 13.40
CA LYS A 90 -21.51 7.00 13.18
C LYS A 90 -20.70 7.23 14.46
N MET A 91 -19.39 7.30 14.34
CA MET A 91 -18.47 7.61 15.43
C MET A 91 -17.46 8.70 15.02
N SER A 92 -16.88 9.37 15.98
CA SER A 92 -15.77 10.30 15.70
C SER A 92 -14.51 9.53 15.30
N ARG A 93 -13.60 10.16 14.55
CA ARG A 93 -12.30 9.56 14.22
C ARG A 93 -11.52 9.15 15.46
N ALA A 94 -11.56 9.96 16.54
CA ALA A 94 -10.87 9.66 17.80
C ALA A 94 -11.41 8.37 18.44
N GLU A 95 -12.72 8.23 18.50
CA GLU A 95 -13.39 7.02 19.02
C GLU A 95 -13.05 5.79 18.16
N TYR A 96 -13.06 5.93 16.84
CA TYR A 96 -12.67 4.87 15.93
C TYR A 96 -11.23 4.39 16.17
N LEU A 97 -10.28 5.31 16.30
CA LEU A 97 -8.88 4.96 16.54
C LEU A 97 -8.67 4.29 17.91
N ALA A 98 -9.40 4.72 18.94
CA ALA A 98 -9.38 4.05 20.25
C ALA A 98 -9.88 2.60 20.15
N ASN A 99 -10.96 2.37 19.40
CA ASN A 99 -11.47 1.02 19.16
C ASN A 99 -10.47 0.15 18.40
N LEU A 100 -9.77 0.70 17.40
CA LEU A 100 -8.71 -0.02 16.68
C LEU A 100 -7.59 -0.46 17.62
N GLN A 101 -7.15 0.40 18.55
CA GLN A 101 -6.12 0.03 19.52
C GLN A 101 -6.55 -1.14 20.41
N LEU A 102 -7.81 -1.20 20.82
CA LEU A 102 -8.36 -2.33 21.58
C LEU A 102 -8.37 -3.63 20.75
N ILE A 103 -8.71 -3.54 19.46
CA ILE A 103 -8.65 -4.69 18.55
C ILE A 103 -7.20 -5.16 18.37
N HIS A 104 -6.25 -4.26 18.17
CA HIS A 104 -4.82 -4.60 18.05
C HIS A 104 -4.27 -5.30 19.28
N SER A 105 -4.69 -4.90 20.49
CA SER A 105 -4.25 -5.57 21.74
C SER A 105 -4.73 -7.02 21.84
N SER A 106 -5.91 -7.33 21.30
CA SER A 106 -6.42 -8.71 21.27
C SER A 106 -5.68 -9.61 20.26
N TYR A 107 -5.04 -9.06 19.24
CA TYR A 107 -4.18 -9.82 18.32
C TYR A 107 -2.85 -10.26 18.93
N GLN A 108 -2.41 -9.67 20.06
CA GLN A 108 -1.18 -10.12 20.75
C GLN A 108 -1.27 -11.57 21.21
N GLN A 109 -2.44 -12.01 21.67
CA GLN A 109 -2.67 -13.42 22.06
C GLN A 109 -2.56 -14.37 20.85
N LEU A 110 -2.98 -13.93 19.67
CA LEU A 110 -2.83 -14.70 18.44
C LEU A 110 -1.35 -14.80 18.03
N HIS A 111 -0.58 -13.74 18.24
CA HIS A 111 0.85 -13.70 17.97
C HIS A 111 1.62 -14.73 18.81
N GLU A 112 1.32 -14.85 20.10
CA GLU A 112 1.92 -15.88 20.97
C GLU A 112 1.62 -17.30 20.49
N ARG A 113 0.39 -17.54 20.01
CA ARG A 113 0.02 -18.85 19.43
C ARG A 113 0.77 -19.14 18.13
N ILE A 114 1.03 -18.15 17.29
CA ILE A 114 1.83 -18.31 16.07
C ILE A 114 3.28 -18.63 16.43
N LEU A 115 3.85 -17.99 17.44
CA LEU A 115 5.22 -18.25 17.92
C LEU A 115 5.37 -19.65 18.56
N SER A 116 4.28 -20.24 19.02
CA SER A 116 4.29 -21.61 19.58
C SER A 116 4.14 -22.72 18.53
N LEU A 117 4.01 -22.38 17.24
CA LEU A 117 3.98 -23.39 16.18
C LEU A 117 5.35 -24.08 16.09
N PRO A 118 5.36 -25.42 15.85
CA PRO A 118 6.60 -26.17 15.72
C PRO A 118 7.45 -25.62 14.58
N ASP A 119 8.74 -25.50 14.84
CA ASP A 119 9.70 -25.02 13.86
C ASP A 119 9.91 -26.12 12.79
N THR A 120 9.60 -25.83 11.54
CA THR A 120 9.75 -26.78 10.42
C THR A 120 11.17 -26.76 9.84
N ASN A 121 12.18 -26.70 10.70
CA ASN A 121 13.59 -26.44 10.35
C ASN A 121 14.31 -27.55 9.54
N GLU A 122 13.65 -28.60 9.07
CA GLU A 122 14.33 -29.78 8.57
C GLU A 122 14.63 -29.83 7.06
N LEU A 123 14.30 -28.82 6.26
CA LEU A 123 14.35 -28.98 4.80
C LEU A 123 15.48 -28.26 4.06
N TRP A 124 16.37 -27.56 4.76
CA TRP A 124 17.42 -26.82 4.07
C TRP A 124 18.80 -27.05 4.71
N GLU A 125 19.70 -27.74 3.99
CA GLU A 125 21.07 -28.05 4.45
C GLU A 125 22.10 -26.95 4.13
N GLY A 126 21.77 -25.95 3.31
CA GLY A 126 22.67 -24.89 2.88
C GLY A 126 22.67 -23.66 3.80
N ASP A 127 23.79 -22.94 3.84
CA ASP A 127 23.90 -21.66 4.57
C ASP A 127 23.23 -20.49 3.85
N GLU A 128 23.03 -20.60 2.54
CA GLU A 128 22.50 -19.54 1.68
C GLU A 128 21.17 -19.95 1.07
N ALA A 129 20.13 -19.17 1.33
CA ALA A 129 18.81 -19.38 0.76
C ALA A 129 18.72 -18.82 -0.67
N ILE A 130 19.38 -17.69 -0.94
CA ILE A 130 19.41 -17.04 -2.25
C ILE A 130 20.82 -16.52 -2.49
N ARG A 131 21.33 -16.74 -3.71
CA ARG A 131 22.54 -16.07 -4.19
C ARG A 131 22.31 -15.56 -5.61
N LEU A 132 22.34 -14.25 -5.77
CA LEU A 132 22.37 -13.58 -7.06
C LEU A 132 23.77 -13.00 -7.26
N ASN A 133 24.31 -13.17 -8.48
CA ASN A 133 25.65 -12.70 -8.81
C ASN A 133 25.60 -11.94 -10.12
N LYS A 134 25.88 -10.62 -10.08
CA LYS A 134 25.89 -9.71 -11.21
C LYS A 134 24.65 -9.81 -12.10
N VAL A 135 23.50 -9.90 -11.49
CA VAL A 135 22.22 -10.06 -12.22
C VAL A 135 21.90 -8.79 -12.98
N PHE A 136 21.65 -8.96 -14.27
CA PHE A 136 21.23 -7.90 -15.16
C PHE A 136 19.90 -8.25 -15.81
N ILE A 137 18.89 -7.39 -15.66
CA ILE A 137 17.58 -7.55 -16.32
C ILE A 137 17.23 -6.30 -17.09
N ARG A 138 16.83 -6.50 -18.34
CA ARG A 138 16.42 -5.44 -19.25
C ARG A 138 15.12 -5.83 -19.97
N TYR A 139 14.17 -4.91 -20.03
CA TYR A 139 12.98 -5.02 -20.87
C TYR A 139 13.01 -3.97 -21.97
N GLY A 140 13.22 -4.42 -23.22
CA GLY A 140 13.44 -3.53 -24.34
C GLY A 140 14.68 -2.65 -24.11
N GLU A 141 14.49 -1.34 -24.09
CA GLU A 141 15.58 -0.38 -23.82
C GLU A 141 15.73 0.00 -22.34
N ARG A 142 14.80 -0.45 -21.49
CA ARG A 142 14.80 -0.11 -20.06
C ARG A 142 15.53 -1.17 -19.23
N THR A 143 16.64 -0.78 -18.62
CA THR A 143 17.30 -1.60 -17.60
C THR A 143 16.48 -1.55 -16.30
N ILE A 144 16.15 -2.70 -15.76
CA ILE A 144 15.38 -2.87 -14.52
C ILE A 144 16.29 -3.22 -13.35
N LEU A 145 17.21 -4.19 -13.55
CA LEU A 145 18.25 -4.56 -12.60
C LEU A 145 19.60 -4.47 -13.31
N ASN A 146 20.57 -3.88 -12.63
CA ASN A 146 21.92 -3.67 -13.18
C ASN A 146 22.97 -4.19 -12.20
N GLU A 147 23.69 -5.24 -12.60
CA GLU A 147 24.78 -5.86 -11.85
C GLU A 147 24.47 -6.12 -10.38
N LEU A 148 23.26 -6.65 -10.12
CA LEU A 148 22.81 -6.92 -8.76
C LEU A 148 23.54 -8.14 -8.18
N ASP A 149 24.31 -7.90 -7.12
CA ASP A 149 24.84 -8.93 -6.23
C ASP A 149 24.01 -8.95 -4.95
N TRP A 150 23.46 -10.13 -4.61
CA TRP A 150 22.66 -10.27 -3.39
C TRP A 150 22.73 -11.68 -2.85
N VAL A 151 22.96 -11.79 -1.53
CA VAL A 151 22.99 -13.06 -0.80
C VAL A 151 22.03 -12.97 0.36
N VAL A 152 21.17 -13.98 0.49
CA VAL A 152 20.29 -14.18 1.65
C VAL A 152 20.73 -15.46 2.35
N LYS A 153 21.08 -15.36 3.62
CA LYS A 153 21.50 -16.49 4.43
C LYS A 153 20.30 -17.16 5.11
N LYS A 154 20.49 -18.42 5.48
CA LYS A 154 19.49 -19.15 6.27
C LYS A 154 19.13 -18.39 7.55
N GLY A 155 17.83 -18.24 7.81
CA GLY A 155 17.30 -17.57 8.99
C GLY A 155 17.21 -16.03 8.89
N GLU A 156 17.80 -15.41 7.88
CA GLU A 156 17.63 -13.98 7.66
C GLU A 156 16.19 -13.63 7.24
N LYS A 157 15.73 -12.45 7.67
CA LYS A 157 14.41 -11.91 7.34
C LYS A 157 14.61 -10.56 6.65
N TRP A 158 14.23 -10.49 5.38
CA TRP A 158 14.45 -9.31 4.54
C TRP A 158 13.15 -8.61 4.20
N ALA A 159 13.17 -7.28 4.22
CA ALA A 159 12.11 -6.44 3.67
C ALA A 159 12.58 -5.82 2.35
N LEU A 160 11.91 -6.16 1.25
CA LEU A 160 12.16 -5.55 -0.05
C LEU A 160 11.30 -4.30 -0.21
N THR A 161 11.91 -3.12 -0.11
CA THR A 161 11.22 -1.83 -0.17
C THR A 161 11.66 -1.01 -1.38
N GLY A 162 10.88 0.01 -1.74
CA GLY A 162 11.16 0.93 -2.84
C GLY A 162 9.89 1.40 -3.55
N ASP A 163 10.02 2.41 -4.39
CA ASP A 163 8.92 3.02 -5.13
C ASP A 163 8.28 2.08 -6.17
N ASN A 164 7.08 2.41 -6.63
CA ASN A 164 6.44 1.68 -7.71
C ASN A 164 7.27 1.79 -9.00
N GLY A 165 7.49 0.63 -9.64
CA GLY A 165 8.34 0.56 -10.84
C GLY A 165 9.85 0.48 -10.57
N SER A 166 10.30 0.33 -9.32
CA SER A 166 11.71 0.17 -8.96
C SER A 166 12.31 -1.22 -9.27
N GLY A 167 11.51 -2.17 -9.75
CA GLY A 167 11.98 -3.52 -10.09
C GLY A 167 11.74 -4.59 -9.02
N LYS A 168 11.03 -4.29 -7.91
CA LYS A 168 10.75 -5.27 -6.84
C LYS A 168 10.09 -6.55 -7.34
N SER A 169 9.02 -6.40 -8.14
CA SER A 169 8.30 -7.55 -8.70
C SER A 169 9.17 -8.35 -9.66
N THR A 170 10.02 -7.68 -10.43
CA THR A 170 10.98 -8.34 -11.35
C THR A 170 12.01 -9.16 -10.56
N LEU A 171 12.53 -8.59 -9.45
CA LEU A 171 13.45 -9.32 -8.58
C LEU A 171 12.76 -10.52 -7.92
N LEU A 172 11.52 -10.35 -7.49
CA LEU A 172 10.74 -11.42 -6.87
C LEU A 172 10.45 -12.56 -7.86
N SER A 173 10.02 -12.22 -9.10
CA SER A 173 9.80 -13.21 -10.17
C SER A 173 11.05 -14.00 -10.48
N LEU A 174 12.23 -13.37 -10.47
CA LEU A 174 13.50 -14.06 -10.68
C LEU A 174 13.80 -15.09 -9.58
N ILE A 175 13.50 -14.76 -8.32
CA ILE A 175 13.73 -15.66 -7.17
C ILE A 175 12.74 -16.82 -7.19
N CYS A 176 11.48 -16.55 -7.51
CA CYS A 176 10.42 -17.57 -7.55
C CYS A 176 10.44 -18.41 -8.83
N ALA A 177 11.30 -18.09 -9.80
CA ALA A 177 11.34 -18.70 -11.14
C ALA A 177 9.98 -18.66 -11.86
N ASP A 178 9.14 -17.67 -11.55
CA ASP A 178 7.88 -17.38 -12.23
C ASP A 178 8.19 -16.55 -13.50
N ASN A 179 8.38 -17.27 -14.62
CA ASN A 179 8.54 -16.70 -15.97
C ASN A 179 7.35 -17.08 -16.86
#